data_7e0d061df23c5c27fc8a94b1b1ce42e8
#
_entry.id   7e0d061df23c5c27fc8a94b1b1ce42e8
#
_cell.length_a   1.000
_cell.length_b   1.000
_cell.length_c   1.000
_cell.angle_alpha   90.00
_cell.angle_beta   90.00
_cell.angle_gamma   90.00
#
_symmetry.space_group_name_H-M   'P 1'
#
loop_
_entity.id
_entity.type
_entity.pdbx_description
1 polymer ?
#
loop_
_entity_poly.entity_id
_entity_poly.type
_entity_poly.pdbx_seq_one_letter_code
_entity_poly.pdbx_strand_id
1 'polypeptide(L)'
;MEDIQNEKQDTEESVSKKRKLSTSDVNSGVNITFSVSDVKSTYKDATLLPKWKAFQTVIFLERDDGLQDSSKIAAFDFDGCLAKTAVNITGPNAWSLMYPVIPDKLQSLYNNGYKLVIFTNESNIERWKNQRQKAVDSKIGRLNQFIEKVKVPIQVFIACGTGKSGKAGTKEADPFRKPKPGMWQLMEKHFNSGITIDMNQSFYVGDAAGRKKDHGDADIKFAEANGLKFHLPEDYFAA
;
A
#
# COMPACT_ATOMS: atom_id res chain seq x y z
N MET A 1 -1.19 -14.98 88.29
CA MET A 1 0.11 -15.35 87.96
C MET A 1 0.05 -16.05 86.55
N GLU A 2 -0.63 -15.47 85.67
CA GLU A 2 -0.80 -16.03 84.32
C GLU A 2 -0.54 -14.95 83.30
N ASP A 3 0.53 -15.14 82.51
CA ASP A 3 0.91 -14.28 81.41
C ASP A 3 0.06 -14.65 80.18
N ILE A 4 -0.66 -13.63 79.71
CA ILE A 4 -1.42 -13.76 78.46
C ILE A 4 -0.58 -13.14 77.36
N GLN A 5 -0.07 -13.99 76.49
CA GLN A 5 0.60 -13.60 75.26
C GLN A 5 -0.43 -13.17 74.21
N ASN A 6 -0.25 -11.95 73.70
CA ASN A 6 -1.00 -11.39 72.58
C ASN A 6 -0.27 -11.72 71.25
N GLU A 7 -0.85 -12.62 70.47
CA GLU A 7 -0.45 -12.85 69.09
C GLU A 7 -1.04 -11.74 68.21
N LYS A 8 -0.16 -10.99 67.53
CA LYS A 8 -0.51 -10.10 66.48
C LYS A 8 -0.52 -10.88 65.14
N GLN A 9 -1.67 -10.99 64.53
CA GLN A 9 -1.84 -11.43 63.16
C GLN A 9 -1.49 -10.28 62.22
N ASP A 10 -0.39 -10.44 61.46
CA ASP A 10 -0.08 -9.61 60.33
C ASP A 10 -0.87 -10.08 59.12
N THR A 11 -1.85 -9.31 58.71
CA THR A 11 -2.56 -9.52 57.42
C THR A 11 -1.77 -8.87 56.31
N GLU A 12 -1.15 -9.71 55.47
CA GLU A 12 -0.55 -9.30 54.20
C GLU A 12 -1.65 -8.88 53.22
N GLU A 13 -1.72 -7.59 52.96
CA GLU A 13 -2.55 -6.97 51.94
C GLU A 13 -1.83 -7.05 50.60
N SER A 14 -2.16 -8.05 49.79
CA SER A 14 -1.66 -8.20 48.41
C SER A 14 -2.23 -7.13 47.49
N VAL A 15 -1.45 -6.07 47.24
CA VAL A 15 -1.78 -5.02 46.29
C VAL A 15 -1.62 -5.55 44.86
N SER A 16 -2.71 -6.02 44.31
CA SER A 16 -2.84 -6.36 42.87
C SER A 16 -2.73 -5.07 42.05
N LYS A 17 -1.53 -4.80 41.48
CA LYS A 17 -1.33 -3.76 40.47
C LYS A 17 -2.03 -4.17 39.18
N LYS A 18 -3.26 -3.73 38.96
CA LYS A 18 -3.90 -3.73 37.65
C LYS A 18 -3.08 -2.84 36.69
N ARG A 19 -2.30 -3.45 35.82
CA ARG A 19 -1.75 -2.80 34.63
C ARG A 19 -2.93 -2.36 33.77
N LYS A 20 -3.23 -1.06 33.75
CA LYS A 20 -4.03 -0.45 32.71
C LYS A 20 -3.26 -0.62 31.39
N LEU A 21 -3.75 -1.51 30.53
CA LEU A 21 -3.39 -1.49 29.11
C LEU A 21 -3.95 -0.19 28.56
N SER A 22 -3.09 0.81 28.36
CA SER A 22 -3.43 1.96 27.53
C SER A 22 -3.50 1.46 26.09
N THR A 23 -4.70 1.26 25.58
CA THR A 23 -4.94 1.24 24.13
C THR A 23 -4.60 2.63 23.63
N SER A 24 -3.34 2.82 23.21
CA SER A 24 -2.97 3.98 22.42
C SER A 24 -3.67 3.78 21.06
N ASP A 25 -4.73 4.56 20.85
CA ASP A 25 -5.32 4.78 19.55
C ASP A 25 -4.24 5.33 18.60
N VAL A 26 -3.51 4.43 17.92
CA VAL A 26 -2.63 4.80 16.82
C VAL A 26 -3.51 4.87 15.56
N ASN A 27 -4.51 5.72 15.59
CA ASN A 27 -5.25 6.11 14.40
C ASN A 27 -4.83 7.53 14.00
N SER A 28 -3.55 7.71 13.65
CA SER A 28 -3.10 8.89 12.93
C SER A 28 -3.54 8.79 11.47
N GLY A 29 -4.85 8.68 11.25
CA GLY A 29 -5.43 8.69 9.92
C GLY A 29 -5.07 10.01 9.24
N VAL A 30 -4.33 9.94 8.14
CA VAL A 30 -4.13 11.08 7.25
C VAL A 30 -5.52 11.51 6.80
N ASN A 31 -5.91 12.76 7.10
CA ASN A 31 -7.22 13.25 6.73
C ASN A 31 -7.22 13.60 5.23
N ILE A 32 -7.52 12.59 4.39
CA ILE A 32 -7.58 12.74 2.93
C ILE A 32 -9.00 13.16 2.57
N THR A 33 -9.16 14.41 2.18
CA THR A 33 -10.43 14.90 1.59
C THR A 33 -10.34 14.71 0.08
N PHE A 34 -11.04 13.69 -0.44
CA PHE A 34 -11.12 13.42 -1.88
C PHE A 34 -12.39 14.06 -2.44
N SER A 35 -12.23 14.82 -3.54
CA SER A 35 -13.33 15.34 -4.31
C SER A 35 -13.11 15.02 -5.79
N VAL A 36 -14.17 14.67 -6.50
CA VAL A 36 -14.13 14.43 -7.96
C VAL A 36 -13.69 15.70 -8.71
N SER A 37 -14.02 16.90 -8.18
CA SER A 37 -13.57 18.17 -8.75
C SER A 37 -12.06 18.37 -8.74
N ASP A 38 -11.35 17.67 -7.86
CA ASP A 38 -9.89 17.76 -7.73
C ASP A 38 -9.15 16.75 -8.61
N VAL A 39 -9.90 15.84 -9.26
CA VAL A 39 -9.36 14.83 -10.17
C VAL A 39 -9.01 15.46 -11.51
N LYS A 40 -7.81 15.20 -12.00
CA LYS A 40 -7.25 15.80 -13.22
C LYS A 40 -6.82 14.72 -14.22
N SER A 41 -6.91 15.04 -15.51
CA SER A 41 -6.35 14.24 -16.61
C SER A 41 -4.87 14.53 -16.88
N THR A 42 -4.24 15.34 -16.05
CA THR A 42 -2.81 15.68 -16.10
C THR A 42 -2.19 15.52 -14.73
N TYR A 43 -0.92 15.14 -14.67
CA TYR A 43 -0.14 15.19 -13.46
C TYR A 43 0.93 16.28 -13.61
N LYS A 44 0.68 17.44 -13.00
CA LYS A 44 1.46 18.67 -13.22
C LYS A 44 1.50 19.01 -14.72
N ASP A 45 2.69 19.03 -15.33
CA ASP A 45 2.95 19.30 -16.75
C ASP A 45 2.89 18.06 -17.65
N ALA A 46 2.64 16.84 -17.08
CA ALA A 46 2.50 15.61 -17.85
C ALA A 46 1.03 15.30 -18.16
N THR A 47 0.76 14.92 -19.42
CA THR A 47 -0.54 14.43 -19.86
C THR A 47 -0.66 12.93 -19.52
N LEU A 48 -1.81 12.54 -19.01
CA LEU A 48 -2.12 11.13 -18.71
C LEU A 48 -2.86 10.48 -19.87
N LEU A 49 -2.64 9.16 -20.05
CA LEU A 49 -3.40 8.38 -21.00
C LEU A 49 -4.90 8.33 -20.59
N PRO A 50 -5.83 8.08 -21.51
CA PRO A 50 -7.23 7.84 -21.18
C PRO A 50 -7.37 6.82 -20.05
N LYS A 51 -8.37 7.01 -19.16
CA LYS A 51 -8.61 6.22 -17.95
C LYS A 51 -7.59 6.42 -16.81
N TRP A 52 -6.49 7.12 -17.02
CA TRP A 52 -5.57 7.50 -15.96
C TRP A 52 -5.87 8.91 -15.48
N LYS A 53 -5.95 9.07 -14.18
CA LYS A 53 -6.25 10.35 -13.52
C LYS A 53 -5.26 10.62 -12.41
N ALA A 54 -5.20 11.87 -12.01
CA ALA A 54 -4.37 12.31 -10.88
C ALA A 54 -5.21 12.99 -9.81
N PHE A 55 -4.87 12.73 -8.57
CA PHE A 55 -5.36 13.41 -7.39
C PHE A 55 -4.17 13.70 -6.46
N GLN A 56 -3.90 14.99 -6.19
CA GLN A 56 -2.72 15.42 -5.42
C GLN A 56 -1.41 14.79 -5.96
N THR A 57 -0.76 13.93 -5.20
CA THR A 57 0.49 13.24 -5.56
C THR A 57 0.30 11.79 -6.01
N VAL A 58 -0.94 11.37 -6.24
CA VAL A 58 -1.27 10.03 -6.73
C VAL A 58 -1.76 10.10 -8.16
N ILE A 59 -1.25 9.20 -9.01
CA ILE A 59 -1.85 8.85 -10.28
C ILE A 59 -2.58 7.53 -10.08
N PHE A 60 -3.80 7.40 -10.60
CA PHE A 60 -4.58 6.19 -10.48
C PHE A 60 -5.28 5.83 -11.78
N LEU A 61 -5.56 4.54 -11.97
CA LEU A 61 -6.39 4.05 -13.05
C LEU A 61 -7.85 4.18 -12.65
N GLU A 62 -8.68 4.85 -13.48
CA GLU A 62 -10.13 4.87 -13.30
C GLU A 62 -10.70 3.46 -13.36
N ARG A 63 -11.89 3.31 -12.79
CA ARG A 63 -12.60 2.02 -12.84
C ARG A 63 -12.78 1.57 -14.28
N ASP A 64 -12.34 0.36 -14.57
CA ASP A 64 -12.52 -0.29 -15.87
C ASP A 64 -13.69 -1.28 -15.82
N ASP A 65 -14.21 -1.66 -16.99
CA ASP A 65 -15.25 -2.67 -17.10
C ASP A 65 -14.77 -3.98 -16.48
N GLY A 66 -15.60 -4.59 -15.64
CA GLY A 66 -15.28 -5.80 -14.92
C GLY A 66 -14.50 -5.64 -13.62
N LEU A 67 -14.02 -4.43 -13.29
CA LEU A 67 -13.41 -4.20 -11.98
C LEU A 67 -14.48 -4.35 -10.88
N GLN A 68 -14.32 -5.39 -10.06
CA GLN A 68 -15.23 -5.67 -8.96
C GLN A 68 -14.80 -4.98 -7.68
N ASP A 69 -15.77 -4.44 -6.94
CA ASP A 69 -15.56 -4.05 -5.55
C ASP A 69 -15.82 -5.25 -4.65
N SER A 70 -15.08 -5.37 -3.54
CA SER A 70 -15.13 -6.57 -2.73
C SER A 70 -14.78 -6.27 -1.27
N SER A 71 -15.28 -7.11 -0.37
CA SER A 71 -14.77 -7.19 1.00
C SER A 71 -13.39 -7.85 1.07
N LYS A 72 -12.97 -8.58 0.02
CA LYS A 72 -11.67 -9.27 -0.04
C LYS A 72 -10.73 -8.53 -0.97
N ILE A 73 -9.64 -8.01 -0.42
CA ILE A 73 -8.64 -7.24 -1.19
C ILE A 73 -7.35 -8.06 -1.30
N ALA A 74 -6.93 -8.33 -2.53
CA ALA A 74 -5.60 -8.84 -2.82
C ALA A 74 -4.76 -7.68 -3.37
N ALA A 75 -3.85 -7.16 -2.57
CA ALA A 75 -3.06 -5.99 -2.87
C ALA A 75 -1.58 -6.37 -3.09
N PHE A 76 -0.93 -5.64 -4.01
CA PHE A 76 0.43 -5.95 -4.46
C PHE A 76 1.26 -4.69 -4.67
N ASP A 77 2.56 -4.78 -4.40
CA ASP A 77 3.53 -3.89 -5.04
C ASP A 77 3.73 -4.31 -6.51
N PHE A 78 4.35 -3.42 -7.30
CA PHE A 78 4.62 -3.71 -8.71
C PHE A 78 6.08 -4.05 -8.99
N ASP A 79 7.02 -3.14 -8.67
CA ASP A 79 8.43 -3.27 -9.01
C ASP A 79 9.15 -4.20 -8.03
N GLY A 80 9.67 -5.34 -8.48
CA GLY A 80 10.27 -6.35 -7.61
C GLY A 80 9.29 -7.37 -7.04
N CYS A 81 7.97 -7.11 -7.17
CA CYS A 81 6.91 -8.00 -6.72
C CYS A 81 6.20 -8.69 -7.90
N LEU A 82 5.45 -7.94 -8.70
CA LEU A 82 4.76 -8.46 -9.88
C LEU A 82 5.62 -8.41 -11.14
N ALA A 83 6.51 -7.43 -11.24
CA ALA A 83 7.34 -7.18 -12.40
C ALA A 83 8.82 -7.05 -12.04
N LYS A 84 9.68 -7.67 -12.83
CA LYS A 84 11.11 -7.37 -12.87
C LYS A 84 11.29 -6.07 -13.64
N THR A 85 11.77 -5.06 -12.98
CA THR A 85 12.07 -3.75 -13.53
C THR A 85 13.48 -3.35 -13.10
N ALA A 86 14.10 -2.44 -13.86
CA ALA A 86 15.42 -1.90 -13.51
C ALA A 86 15.34 -0.38 -13.41
N VAL A 87 15.92 0.18 -12.36
CA VAL A 87 15.91 1.62 -12.06
C VAL A 87 16.50 2.45 -13.22
N ASN A 88 17.47 1.88 -13.93
CA ASN A 88 18.21 2.56 -15.00
C ASN A 88 17.61 2.37 -16.39
N ILE A 89 16.57 1.55 -16.52
CA ILE A 89 15.95 1.25 -17.81
C ILE A 89 14.56 1.89 -17.81
N THR A 90 14.35 2.85 -18.70
CA THR A 90 13.07 3.54 -18.87
C THR A 90 12.39 3.09 -20.15
N GLY A 91 11.06 3.13 -20.15
CA GLY A 91 10.22 2.80 -21.28
C GLY A 91 9.11 1.81 -20.92
N PRO A 92 8.02 1.81 -21.70
CA PRO A 92 6.85 1.00 -21.41
C PRO A 92 7.14 -0.52 -21.55
N ASN A 93 8.13 -0.89 -22.35
CA ASN A 93 8.51 -2.30 -22.61
C ASN A 93 9.64 -2.81 -21.69
N ALA A 94 10.13 -1.97 -20.78
CA ALA A 94 11.28 -2.31 -19.93
C ALA A 94 10.85 -3.04 -18.65
N TRP A 95 10.23 -4.19 -18.82
CA TRP A 95 9.76 -5.05 -17.72
C TRP A 95 9.58 -6.51 -18.19
N SER A 96 9.50 -7.42 -17.25
CA SER A 96 9.04 -8.79 -17.45
C SER A 96 8.31 -9.29 -16.21
N LEU A 97 7.55 -10.38 -16.30
CA LEU A 97 6.94 -10.99 -15.10
C LEU A 97 8.00 -11.39 -14.10
N MET A 98 7.73 -11.12 -12.81
CA MET A 98 8.59 -11.59 -11.72
C MET A 98 8.57 -13.12 -11.63
N TYR A 99 7.38 -13.71 -11.72
CA TYR A 99 7.16 -15.17 -11.74
C TYR A 99 6.19 -15.54 -12.86
N PRO A 100 6.41 -16.66 -13.58
CA PRO A 100 5.53 -17.09 -14.67
C PRO A 100 4.08 -17.36 -14.22
N VAL A 101 3.89 -17.78 -12.98
CA VAL A 101 2.58 -18.16 -12.37
C VAL A 101 1.68 -16.96 -12.08
N ILE A 102 2.19 -15.73 -12.13
CA ILE A 102 1.44 -14.53 -11.74
C ILE A 102 0.10 -14.40 -12.48
N PRO A 103 0.01 -14.54 -13.81
CA PRO A 103 -1.27 -14.41 -14.50
C PRO A 103 -2.34 -15.37 -13.96
N ASP A 104 -2.01 -16.65 -13.83
CA ASP A 104 -2.95 -17.69 -13.38
C ASP A 104 -3.38 -17.43 -11.91
N LYS A 105 -2.43 -17.02 -11.08
CA LYS A 105 -2.69 -16.70 -9.66
C LYS A 105 -3.63 -15.49 -9.53
N LEU A 106 -3.40 -14.43 -10.30
CA LEU A 106 -4.26 -13.23 -10.28
C LEU A 106 -5.66 -13.52 -10.86
N GLN A 107 -5.75 -14.30 -11.93
CA GLN A 107 -7.02 -14.75 -12.48
C GLN A 107 -7.81 -15.59 -11.46
N SER A 108 -7.13 -16.51 -10.77
CA SER A 108 -7.75 -17.32 -9.70
C SER A 108 -8.28 -16.44 -8.57
N LEU A 109 -7.52 -15.45 -8.11
CA LEU A 109 -7.98 -14.50 -7.08
C LEU A 109 -9.21 -13.71 -7.56
N TYR A 110 -9.18 -13.18 -8.77
CA TYR A 110 -10.31 -12.45 -9.35
C TYR A 110 -11.56 -13.33 -9.42
N ASN A 111 -11.44 -14.56 -9.92
CA ASN A 111 -12.54 -15.51 -10.01
C ASN A 111 -13.08 -15.95 -8.63
N ASN A 112 -12.26 -15.88 -7.59
CA ASN A 112 -12.65 -16.09 -6.19
C ASN A 112 -13.21 -14.83 -5.51
N GLY A 113 -13.51 -13.79 -6.27
CA GLY A 113 -14.18 -12.59 -5.81
C GLY A 113 -13.27 -11.59 -5.09
N TYR A 114 -11.95 -11.66 -5.26
CA TYR A 114 -11.05 -10.62 -4.77
C TYR A 114 -11.06 -9.39 -5.67
N LYS A 115 -11.06 -8.20 -5.06
CA LYS A 115 -10.61 -7.00 -5.75
C LYS A 115 -9.09 -7.01 -5.80
N LEU A 116 -8.53 -6.92 -7.01
CA LEU A 116 -7.09 -6.83 -7.22
C LEU A 116 -6.65 -5.36 -7.22
N VAL A 117 -5.62 -5.03 -6.45
CA VAL A 117 -5.12 -3.66 -6.34
C VAL A 117 -3.59 -3.64 -6.40
N ILE A 118 -3.04 -2.69 -7.17
CA ILE A 118 -1.61 -2.40 -7.16
C ILE A 118 -1.37 -1.06 -6.46
N PHE A 119 -0.50 -1.07 -5.44
CA PHE A 119 0.01 0.13 -4.77
C PHE A 119 1.51 0.25 -5.00
N THR A 120 1.95 1.19 -5.82
CA THR A 120 3.36 1.32 -6.20
C THR A 120 3.90 2.73 -5.98
N ASN A 121 5.16 2.84 -5.58
CA ASN A 121 5.87 4.12 -5.45
C ASN A 121 6.64 4.42 -6.74
N GLU A 122 6.49 5.64 -7.32
CA GLU A 122 7.27 6.07 -8.49
C GLU A 122 7.77 7.52 -8.35
N SER A 123 8.79 7.71 -7.54
CA SER A 123 9.32 9.04 -7.26
C SER A 123 10.06 9.71 -8.43
N ASN A 124 10.39 8.97 -9.50
CA ASN A 124 11.03 9.58 -10.68
C ASN A 124 10.10 10.55 -11.39
N ILE A 125 8.78 10.36 -11.30
CA ILE A 125 7.78 11.30 -11.82
C ILE A 125 7.94 12.69 -11.18
N GLU A 126 8.29 12.77 -9.88
CA GLU A 126 8.59 14.04 -9.21
C GLU A 126 10.03 14.53 -9.40
N ARG A 127 10.99 13.60 -9.41
CA ARG A 127 12.41 13.94 -9.49
C ARG A 127 12.83 14.45 -10.87
N TRP A 128 12.28 13.87 -11.93
CA TRP A 128 12.67 14.17 -13.31
C TRP A 128 11.80 15.29 -13.89
N LYS A 129 11.88 16.48 -13.33
CA LYS A 129 11.02 17.62 -13.71
C LYS A 129 11.00 17.87 -15.22
N ASN A 130 12.15 17.82 -15.88
CA ASN A 130 12.28 18.05 -17.33
C ASN A 130 11.97 16.81 -18.18
N GLN A 131 11.73 15.64 -17.57
CA GLN A 131 11.42 14.37 -18.23
C GLN A 131 10.22 13.69 -17.57
N ARG A 132 9.33 14.45 -16.93
CA ARG A 132 8.19 13.91 -16.20
C ARG A 132 7.27 13.11 -17.11
N GLN A 133 6.99 13.61 -18.34
CA GLN A 133 6.20 12.87 -19.31
C GLN A 133 6.79 11.48 -19.59
N LYS A 134 8.09 11.41 -19.83
CA LYS A 134 8.80 10.14 -20.06
C LYS A 134 8.68 9.18 -18.88
N ALA A 135 8.76 9.69 -17.63
CA ALA A 135 8.60 8.87 -16.43
C ALA A 135 7.16 8.35 -16.28
N VAL A 136 6.17 9.20 -16.55
CA VAL A 136 4.74 8.85 -16.57
C VAL A 136 4.47 7.79 -17.62
N ASP A 137 4.87 8.02 -18.86
CA ASP A 137 4.65 7.09 -19.98
C ASP A 137 5.30 5.73 -19.73
N SER A 138 6.51 5.74 -19.17
CA SER A 138 7.21 4.51 -18.80
C SER A 138 6.44 3.70 -17.75
N LYS A 139 6.00 4.33 -16.67
CA LYS A 139 5.30 3.64 -15.58
C LYS A 139 3.91 3.16 -15.99
N ILE A 140 3.12 4.05 -16.58
CA ILE A 140 1.76 3.73 -17.04
C ILE A 140 1.80 2.66 -18.14
N GLY A 141 2.74 2.78 -19.08
CA GLY A 141 2.87 1.81 -20.18
C GLY A 141 3.18 0.39 -19.66
N ARG A 142 4.08 0.25 -18.68
CA ARG A 142 4.38 -1.04 -18.03
C ARG A 142 3.15 -1.62 -17.35
N LEU A 143 2.41 -0.81 -16.61
CA LEU A 143 1.20 -1.22 -15.89
C LEU A 143 0.10 -1.65 -16.86
N ASN A 144 -0.15 -0.90 -17.94
CA ASN A 144 -1.13 -1.26 -18.94
C ASN A 144 -0.78 -2.62 -19.60
N GLN A 145 0.47 -2.80 -20.04
CA GLN A 145 0.91 -4.06 -20.63
C GLN A 145 0.84 -5.23 -19.63
N PHE A 146 1.10 -4.97 -18.35
CA PHE A 146 0.94 -5.98 -17.31
C PHE A 146 -0.53 -6.40 -17.17
N ILE A 147 -1.47 -5.43 -17.08
CA ILE A 147 -2.91 -5.70 -17.00
C ILE A 147 -3.39 -6.49 -18.22
N GLU A 148 -2.98 -6.08 -19.42
CA GLU A 148 -3.27 -6.81 -20.67
C GLU A 148 -2.76 -8.25 -20.64
N LYS A 149 -1.57 -8.46 -20.07
CA LYS A 149 -0.96 -9.80 -19.98
C LYS A 149 -1.68 -10.69 -18.96
N VAL A 150 -2.12 -10.17 -17.82
CA VAL A 150 -2.82 -10.95 -16.80
C VAL A 150 -4.30 -11.17 -17.11
N LYS A 151 -4.89 -10.35 -18.01
CA LYS A 151 -6.26 -10.51 -18.54
C LYS A 151 -7.37 -10.45 -17.48
N VAL A 152 -7.15 -9.75 -16.37
CA VAL A 152 -8.16 -9.43 -15.36
C VAL A 152 -8.05 -7.97 -14.95
N PRO A 153 -9.16 -7.31 -14.62
CA PRO A 153 -9.14 -5.92 -14.17
C PRO A 153 -8.37 -5.76 -12.86
N ILE A 154 -7.55 -4.71 -12.78
CA ILE A 154 -6.75 -4.38 -11.59
C ILE A 154 -6.89 -2.89 -11.32
N GLN A 155 -7.25 -2.50 -10.10
CA GLN A 155 -7.17 -1.11 -9.64
C GLN A 155 -5.70 -0.74 -9.40
N VAL A 156 -5.27 0.44 -9.83
CA VAL A 156 -3.87 0.87 -9.68
C VAL A 156 -3.78 2.24 -9.03
N PHE A 157 -2.85 2.38 -8.08
CA PHE A 157 -2.46 3.65 -7.45
C PHE A 157 -0.94 3.79 -7.50
N ILE A 158 -0.46 4.91 -8.01
CA ILE A 158 0.96 5.27 -8.14
C ILE A 158 1.24 6.49 -7.26
N ALA A 159 1.99 6.32 -6.18
CA ALA A 159 2.46 7.44 -5.37
C ALA A 159 3.68 8.08 -6.03
N CYS A 160 3.51 9.29 -6.54
CA CYS A 160 4.55 10.04 -7.24
C CYS A 160 5.46 10.85 -6.30
N GLY A 161 5.00 11.14 -5.09
CA GLY A 161 5.71 11.95 -4.11
C GLY A 161 7.06 11.38 -3.69
N THR A 162 7.95 12.26 -3.22
CA THR A 162 9.26 11.86 -2.71
C THR A 162 9.22 11.59 -1.22
N GLY A 163 9.96 10.57 -0.75
CA GLY A 163 10.06 10.23 0.67
C GLY A 163 10.96 11.15 1.49
N LYS A 164 11.60 12.16 0.88
CA LYS A 164 12.47 13.09 1.60
C LYS A 164 11.67 14.31 2.03
N SER A 165 11.57 14.53 3.34
CA SER A 165 11.26 15.84 3.88
C SER A 165 12.27 16.86 3.30
N GLY A 166 11.79 18.01 2.84
CA GLY A 166 12.65 19.05 2.27
C GLY A 166 13.73 19.49 3.25
N LYS A 167 14.77 20.16 2.73
CA LYS A 167 15.80 20.80 3.56
C LYS A 167 15.11 21.61 4.66
N ALA A 168 15.53 21.38 5.91
CA ALA A 168 15.04 22.06 7.12
C ALA A 168 13.61 21.68 7.57
N GLY A 169 13.32 20.39 7.85
CA GLY A 169 12.33 20.01 8.88
C GLY A 169 10.86 20.42 8.69
N THR A 170 10.44 20.97 7.55
CA THR A 170 9.15 21.64 7.40
C THR A 170 8.20 21.05 6.35
N LYS A 171 8.59 20.02 5.60
CA LYS A 171 7.65 19.30 4.73
C LYS A 171 7.34 17.94 5.29
N GLU A 172 6.09 17.73 5.67
CA GLU A 172 5.55 16.42 5.99
C GLU A 172 5.84 15.44 4.84
N ALA A 173 6.17 14.19 5.19
CA ALA A 173 6.34 13.14 4.21
C ALA A 173 5.02 12.93 3.46
N ASP A 174 5.09 12.72 2.14
CA ASP A 174 3.93 12.49 1.29
C ASP A 174 3.00 11.40 1.87
N PRO A 175 1.72 11.71 2.11
CA PRO A 175 0.80 10.80 2.79
C PRO A 175 0.48 9.54 1.97
N PHE A 176 0.62 9.60 0.65
CA PHE A 176 0.31 8.49 -0.24
C PHE A 176 1.50 7.56 -0.47
N ARG A 177 2.73 8.07 -0.28
CA ARG A 177 3.92 7.25 -0.51
C ARG A 177 4.07 6.17 0.57
N LYS A 178 4.15 4.88 0.18
CA LYS A 178 4.50 3.79 1.08
C LYS A 178 5.81 4.12 1.81
N PRO A 179 5.89 3.93 3.14
CA PRO A 179 5.00 3.13 3.99
C PRO A 179 3.76 3.85 4.55
N LYS A 180 3.47 5.10 4.15
CA LYS A 180 2.27 5.80 4.61
C LYS A 180 1.00 5.16 4.06
N PRO A 181 -0.12 5.13 4.84
CA PRO A 181 -1.33 4.38 4.49
C PRO A 181 -2.23 5.07 3.45
N GLY A 182 -1.89 6.26 2.98
CA GLY A 182 -2.82 7.13 2.22
C GLY A 182 -3.39 6.50 0.95
N MET A 183 -2.62 5.69 0.20
CA MET A 183 -3.17 5.01 -0.99
C MET A 183 -4.23 3.97 -0.62
N TRP A 184 -4.02 3.20 0.46
CA TRP A 184 -5.01 2.25 0.96
C TRP A 184 -6.28 2.98 1.41
N GLN A 185 -6.15 4.02 2.22
CA GLN A 185 -7.27 4.81 2.72
C GLN A 185 -8.08 5.45 1.57
N LEU A 186 -7.39 5.92 0.52
CA LEU A 186 -8.02 6.45 -0.68
C LEU A 186 -8.84 5.35 -1.38
N MET A 187 -8.26 4.16 -1.59
CA MET A 187 -8.92 3.01 -2.19
C MET A 187 -10.14 2.57 -1.38
N GLU A 188 -9.97 2.35 -0.09
CA GLU A 188 -11.03 1.89 0.82
C GLU A 188 -12.23 2.82 0.85
N LYS A 189 -11.97 4.13 0.98
CA LYS A 189 -13.04 5.14 1.15
C LYS A 189 -13.74 5.51 -0.15
N HIS A 190 -13.02 5.53 -1.28
CA HIS A 190 -13.54 6.15 -2.52
C HIS A 190 -13.55 5.22 -3.74
N PHE A 191 -12.93 4.06 -3.67
CA PHE A 191 -12.79 3.15 -4.80
C PHE A 191 -13.26 1.71 -4.50
N ASN A 192 -14.04 1.51 -3.43
CA ASN A 192 -14.59 0.21 -3.05
C ASN A 192 -16.10 0.26 -2.73
N SER A 193 -16.81 1.24 -3.29
CA SER A 193 -18.28 1.40 -3.18
C SER A 193 -18.84 1.33 -1.74
N GLY A 194 -18.05 1.71 -0.74
CA GLY A 194 -18.44 1.65 0.68
C GLY A 194 -18.53 0.24 1.26
N ILE A 195 -18.06 -0.78 0.54
CA ILE A 195 -18.02 -2.15 1.05
C ILE A 195 -16.99 -2.25 2.16
N THR A 196 -17.41 -2.73 3.32
CA THR A 196 -16.51 -3.00 4.45
C THR A 196 -15.53 -4.11 4.10
N ILE A 197 -14.23 -3.83 4.29
CA ILE A 197 -13.17 -4.77 3.97
C ILE A 197 -13.01 -5.81 5.09
N ASP A 198 -13.00 -7.09 4.74
CA ASP A 198 -12.63 -8.19 5.62
C ASP A 198 -11.10 -8.29 5.68
N MET A 199 -10.53 -7.76 6.75
CA MET A 199 -9.08 -7.74 6.96
C MET A 199 -8.48 -9.13 7.12
N ASN A 200 -9.27 -10.13 7.58
CA ASN A 200 -8.80 -11.51 7.73
C ASN A 200 -8.63 -12.23 6.38
N GLN A 201 -9.39 -11.80 5.37
CA GLN A 201 -9.29 -12.32 4.01
C GLN A 201 -8.47 -11.42 3.07
N SER A 202 -8.06 -10.24 3.54
CA SER A 202 -7.29 -9.28 2.75
C SER A 202 -5.80 -9.36 3.08
N PHE A 203 -4.95 -9.11 2.08
CA PHE A 203 -3.50 -9.21 2.24
C PHE A 203 -2.74 -8.30 1.29
N TYR A 204 -1.46 -8.13 1.58
CA TYR A 204 -0.52 -7.37 0.77
C TYR A 204 0.74 -8.19 0.46
N VAL A 205 1.17 -8.17 -0.80
CA VAL A 205 2.40 -8.83 -1.27
C VAL A 205 3.38 -7.75 -1.75
N GLY A 206 4.62 -7.78 -1.23
CA GLY A 206 5.65 -6.81 -1.60
C GLY A 206 7.06 -7.27 -1.26
N ASP A 207 8.08 -6.75 -1.94
CA ASP A 207 9.47 -7.16 -1.79
C ASP A 207 10.26 -6.33 -0.76
N ALA A 208 9.85 -5.09 -0.48
CA ALA A 208 10.52 -4.19 0.46
C ALA A 208 10.13 -4.51 1.93
N ALA A 209 10.75 -5.55 2.48
CA ALA A 209 10.46 -6.10 3.82
C ALA A 209 11.55 -5.77 4.87
N GLY A 210 12.54 -4.93 4.54
CA GLY A 210 13.60 -4.54 5.46
C GLY A 210 14.71 -5.60 5.63
N ARG A 211 14.78 -6.61 4.77
CA ARG A 211 15.84 -7.60 4.78
C ARG A 211 17.14 -6.98 4.24
N LYS A 212 18.29 -7.60 4.52
CA LYS A 212 19.63 -7.10 4.15
C LYS A 212 19.80 -6.76 2.66
N LYS A 213 19.05 -7.42 1.76
CA LYS A 213 19.13 -7.22 0.31
C LYS A 213 17.98 -6.34 -0.24
N ASP A 214 17.03 -5.95 0.57
CA ASP A 214 15.87 -5.16 0.15
C ASP A 214 16.23 -3.68 0.01
N HIS A 215 15.55 -2.98 -0.88
CA HIS A 215 15.72 -1.54 -1.04
C HIS A 215 15.06 -0.71 0.08
N GLY A 216 14.55 -1.36 1.13
CA GLY A 216 13.90 -0.74 2.27
C GLY A 216 12.84 -1.65 2.88
N ASP A 217 11.99 -1.05 3.69
CA ASP A 217 10.93 -1.72 4.45
C ASP A 217 9.54 -1.14 4.16
N ALA A 218 9.41 -0.48 3.01
CA ALA A 218 8.21 0.29 2.69
C ALA A 218 6.95 -0.58 2.54
N ASP A 219 7.08 -1.81 2.07
CA ASP A 219 5.95 -2.70 1.83
C ASP A 219 5.45 -3.35 3.12
N ILE A 220 6.36 -3.93 3.91
CA ILE A 220 5.97 -4.54 5.18
C ILE A 220 5.37 -3.49 6.12
N LYS A 221 5.95 -2.30 6.21
CA LYS A 221 5.40 -1.20 7.02
C LYS A 221 4.09 -0.65 6.48
N PHE A 222 3.89 -0.66 5.16
CA PHE A 222 2.61 -0.30 4.57
C PHE A 222 1.51 -1.31 4.94
N ALA A 223 1.82 -2.60 4.89
CA ALA A 223 0.91 -3.65 5.33
C ALA A 223 0.58 -3.50 6.83
N GLU A 224 1.58 -3.31 7.68
CA GLU A 224 1.42 -3.09 9.13
C GLU A 224 0.54 -1.85 9.42
N ALA A 225 0.81 -0.73 8.74
CA ALA A 225 0.05 0.51 8.93
C ALA A 225 -1.43 0.39 8.57
N ASN A 226 -1.80 -0.57 7.72
CA ASN A 226 -3.16 -0.84 7.30
C ASN A 226 -3.76 -2.12 7.93
N GLY A 227 -3.03 -2.81 8.82
CA GLY A 227 -3.50 -4.04 9.46
C GLY A 227 -3.64 -5.23 8.52
N LEU A 228 -2.89 -5.25 7.41
CA LEU A 228 -2.94 -6.29 6.39
C LEU A 228 -1.95 -7.42 6.69
N LYS A 229 -2.35 -8.65 6.37
CA LYS A 229 -1.42 -9.76 6.32
C LYS A 229 -0.39 -9.51 5.21
N PHE A 230 0.89 -9.64 5.54
CA PHE A 230 2.00 -9.41 4.61
C PHE A 230 2.56 -10.73 4.08
N HIS A 231 2.91 -10.77 2.79
CA HIS A 231 3.61 -11.87 2.15
C HIS A 231 4.77 -11.36 1.30
N LEU A 232 5.86 -12.11 1.27
CA LEU A 232 6.94 -11.91 0.31
C LEU A 232 6.54 -12.48 -1.06
N PRO A 233 7.00 -11.88 -2.18
CA PRO A 233 6.69 -12.40 -3.52
C PRO A 233 7.12 -13.85 -3.73
N GLU A 234 8.32 -14.21 -3.24
CA GLU A 234 8.85 -15.58 -3.32
C GLU A 234 8.00 -16.58 -2.54
N ASP A 235 7.48 -16.22 -1.38
CA ASP A 235 6.63 -17.10 -0.57
C ASP A 235 5.22 -17.24 -1.18
N TYR A 236 4.75 -16.18 -1.86
CA TYR A 236 3.40 -16.16 -2.41
C TYR A 236 3.29 -16.76 -3.80
N PHE A 237 4.29 -16.52 -4.67
CA PHE A 237 4.27 -16.90 -6.09
C PHE A 237 5.16 -18.10 -6.43
N ALA A 238 6.20 -18.39 -5.65
CA ALA A 238 7.09 -19.51 -5.93
C ALA A 238 6.70 -20.80 -5.17
N ALA A 239 5.69 -20.70 -4.29
CA ALA A 239 5.17 -21.84 -3.52
C ALA A 239 4.25 -22.73 -4.36
#